data_2d5c09780544025ecb669c987c1616ef
#
_entry.id   2d5c09780544025ecb669c987c1616ef
#
_cell.length_a   1.000
_cell.length_b   1.000
_cell.length_c   1.000
_cell.angle_alpha   90.00
_cell.angle_beta   90.00
_cell.angle_gamma   90.00
#
_symmetry.space_group_name_H-M   'P 1'
#
loop_
_entity.id
_entity.type
_entity.pdbx_description
1 polymer ?
#
loop_
_entity_poly.entity_id
_entity_poly.type
_entity_poly.pdbx_seq_one_letter_code
_entity_poly.pdbx_strand_id
1 'polypeptide(L)'
;MRDVETARDASSGRSEQDKGRRPGRLLAAFKAFSLLAVVAATVFGLMTNGLYDDGILWLWLPVSAVVLALLFVAVLTRGFFEDVPREGWVLVALLAALVLVKGLSMVWTISETETINETLRSATYLGAFALTLAVNVAVPRLGWALVATLAVLLAAYWETPYRWMLLLMMLAAVIGTSAFSRRSTPEEERTGSLVDGLCLPVAAVAGYGLLQKIYPDRYAIGSIDDYRVGSTLGYPNTAAVVLGMGALLALSRMTTLRNPLLRGLYAVLLLGSLLTLYLTLSRGGIWSFGVGLGVLFVLGSGRLQMVANLLLVSVPGAWLWWRMQGLGALLSAEAPMGEKVADGLSLRNDLILAFIVAFALQAVYAYLASRYELTDVSRRLLGIAAGVGAAIAAAVSGWIVVAGSGGGVLNNPDAGGTAAQRLVTLGIGFRADYWRVGWEAWLERPLTGTGAGTFQYTWLENRPSVQGVKQIHNLYLEQGTETGLFAFLAFLAFVVFLVAFTARAAWRRRPDGEGRLLLSGLVAAVVVYLVSSAVEWHWYLPAATLFFFILAAAAARLARAGDPPKALADDHTAG
;
A
#
# COMPACT_ATOMS: atom_id res chain seq x y z
N MET A 1 33.78 51.20 9.92
CA MET A 1 32.96 51.34 8.69
C MET A 1 33.32 50.29 7.60
N ARG A 2 34.49 49.65 7.60
CA ARG A 2 34.84 48.57 6.65
C ARG A 2 34.25 47.20 6.92
N ASP A 3 33.91 46.88 8.14
CA ASP A 3 33.39 45.56 8.54
C ASP A 3 31.86 45.34 8.29
N VAL A 4 31.13 46.44 7.98
CA VAL A 4 29.68 46.40 7.71
C VAL A 4 29.40 46.17 6.19
N GLU A 5 30.33 46.58 5.32
CA GLU A 5 30.22 46.38 3.87
C GLU A 5 30.49 44.91 3.47
N THR A 6 31.48 44.27 4.11
CA THR A 6 31.81 42.86 3.82
C THR A 6 30.71 41.87 4.28
N ALA A 7 29.89 42.20 5.29
CA ALA A 7 28.77 41.38 5.71
C ALA A 7 27.55 41.53 4.80
N ARG A 8 27.38 42.66 4.12
CA ARG A 8 26.31 42.88 3.15
C ARG A 8 26.56 42.15 1.82
N ASP A 9 27.80 42.15 1.35
CA ASP A 9 28.16 41.44 0.09
C ASP A 9 28.09 39.91 0.25
N ALA A 10 28.40 39.35 1.43
CA ALA A 10 28.28 37.94 1.70
C ALA A 10 26.80 37.50 1.83
N SER A 11 25.87 38.38 2.24
CA SER A 11 24.45 38.11 2.31
C SER A 11 23.73 38.24 0.96
N SER A 12 24.20 39.17 0.08
CA SER A 12 23.66 39.35 -1.26
C SER A 12 24.06 38.20 -2.20
N GLY A 13 25.30 37.73 -2.12
CA GLY A 13 25.80 36.60 -2.92
C GLY A 13 25.13 35.28 -2.58
N ARG A 14 24.71 35.03 -1.30
CA ARG A 14 23.91 33.85 -0.91
C ARG A 14 22.46 33.93 -1.39
N SER A 15 21.87 35.13 -1.43
CA SER A 15 20.49 35.31 -1.89
C SER A 15 20.34 35.17 -3.42
N GLU A 16 21.39 35.46 -4.18
CA GLU A 16 21.38 35.33 -5.66
C GLU A 16 21.67 33.90 -6.13
N GLN A 17 22.52 33.13 -5.42
CA GLN A 17 22.75 31.72 -5.70
C GLN A 17 21.53 30.83 -5.38
N ASP A 18 20.70 31.22 -4.41
CA ASP A 18 19.48 30.47 -4.07
C ASP A 18 18.27 30.83 -4.96
N LYS A 19 18.31 31.99 -5.64
CA LYS A 19 17.29 32.38 -6.64
C LYS A 19 17.38 31.61 -7.97
N GLY A 20 18.47 30.89 -8.25
CA GLY A 20 18.77 30.28 -9.54
C GLY A 20 18.15 28.91 -9.83
N ARG A 21 17.40 28.27 -8.92
CA ARG A 21 16.98 26.87 -9.08
C ARG A 21 15.50 26.57 -8.81
N ARG A 22 14.60 27.51 -8.97
CA ARG A 22 13.17 27.16 -8.95
C ARG A 22 12.79 26.59 -10.32
N PRO A 23 12.29 25.34 -10.41
CA PRO A 23 11.78 24.84 -11.67
C PRO A 23 10.77 25.81 -12.25
N GLY A 24 10.81 26.07 -13.56
CA GLY A 24 9.83 26.90 -14.22
C GLY A 24 8.41 26.41 -13.91
N ARG A 25 7.42 27.30 -13.86
CA ARG A 25 6.03 26.94 -13.53
C ARG A 25 5.52 25.76 -14.35
N LEU A 26 5.89 25.67 -15.61
CA LEU A 26 5.50 24.57 -16.50
C LEU A 26 6.12 23.23 -16.07
N LEU A 27 7.38 23.19 -15.66
CA LEU A 27 8.03 21.98 -15.17
C LEU A 27 7.39 21.51 -13.85
N ALA A 28 7.09 22.42 -12.92
CA ALA A 28 6.41 22.09 -11.68
C ALA A 28 4.99 21.55 -11.95
N ALA A 29 4.25 22.16 -12.88
CA ALA A 29 2.93 21.69 -13.28
C ALA A 29 3.01 20.30 -13.95
N PHE A 30 4.00 20.06 -14.80
CA PHE A 30 4.19 18.75 -15.44
C PHE A 30 4.57 17.66 -14.42
N LYS A 31 5.45 17.97 -13.46
CA LYS A 31 5.75 17.05 -12.33
C LYS A 31 4.49 16.70 -11.54
N ALA A 32 3.69 17.70 -11.15
CA ALA A 32 2.43 17.49 -10.42
C ALA A 32 1.41 16.70 -11.25
N PHE A 33 1.26 17.02 -12.54
CA PHE A 33 0.40 16.31 -13.46
C PHE A 33 0.77 14.83 -13.55
N SER A 34 2.07 14.52 -13.72
CA SER A 34 2.55 13.15 -13.83
C SER A 34 2.24 12.33 -12.57
N LEU A 35 2.46 12.89 -11.38
CA LEU A 35 2.11 12.23 -10.12
C LEU A 35 0.60 12.02 -9.99
N LEU A 36 -0.21 13.04 -10.27
CA LEU A 36 -1.66 12.96 -10.20
C LEU A 36 -2.22 11.93 -11.18
N ALA A 37 -1.65 11.83 -12.39
CA ALA A 37 -2.06 10.85 -13.39
C ALA A 37 -1.75 9.41 -12.92
N VAL A 38 -0.55 9.16 -12.35
CA VAL A 38 -0.17 7.86 -11.79
C VAL A 38 -1.08 7.49 -10.63
N VAL A 39 -1.38 8.43 -9.72
CA VAL A 39 -2.29 8.20 -8.60
C VAL A 39 -3.73 7.98 -9.09
N ALA A 40 -4.22 8.77 -10.05
CA ALA A 40 -5.54 8.58 -10.63
C ALA A 40 -5.70 7.19 -11.29
N ALA A 41 -4.70 6.76 -12.05
CA ALA A 41 -4.66 5.44 -12.65
C ALA A 41 -4.66 4.31 -11.59
N THR A 42 -3.92 4.52 -10.49
CA THR A 42 -3.89 3.58 -9.36
C THR A 42 -5.24 3.51 -8.66
N VAL A 43 -5.88 4.66 -8.37
CA VAL A 43 -7.21 4.72 -7.74
C VAL A 43 -8.27 4.09 -8.63
N PHE A 44 -8.27 4.43 -9.93
CA PHE A 44 -9.14 3.79 -10.91
C PHE A 44 -8.98 2.27 -10.91
N GLY A 45 -7.75 1.80 -10.96
CA GLY A 45 -7.45 0.37 -10.94
C GLY A 45 -7.84 -0.34 -9.65
N LEU A 46 -7.65 0.30 -8.48
CA LEU A 46 -8.12 -0.25 -7.21
C LEU A 46 -9.64 -0.43 -7.17
N MET A 47 -10.39 0.35 -7.96
CA MET A 47 -11.85 0.28 -8.05
C MET A 47 -12.33 -0.61 -9.21
N THR A 48 -11.45 -1.07 -10.11
CA THR A 48 -11.78 -1.86 -11.30
C THR A 48 -11.01 -3.18 -11.29
N ASN A 49 -11.38 -4.08 -10.41
CA ASN A 49 -10.81 -5.44 -10.32
C ASN A 49 -9.27 -5.48 -10.29
N GLY A 50 -8.62 -4.47 -9.69
CA GLY A 50 -7.16 -4.38 -9.59
C GLY A 50 -6.43 -4.19 -10.93
N LEU A 51 -7.15 -3.89 -12.02
CA LEU A 51 -6.70 -3.95 -13.42
C LEU A 51 -6.28 -5.37 -13.84
N TYR A 52 -6.73 -6.37 -13.13
CA TYR A 52 -6.56 -7.77 -13.51
C TYR A 52 -7.78 -8.24 -14.30
N ASP A 53 -7.52 -8.69 -15.51
CA ASP A 53 -8.55 -9.34 -16.29
C ASP A 53 -7.94 -10.39 -17.22
N ASP A 54 -8.43 -11.59 -17.13
CA ASP A 54 -8.06 -12.71 -17.99
C ASP A 54 -8.50 -12.55 -19.46
N GLY A 55 -9.38 -11.60 -19.72
CA GLY A 55 -9.92 -11.32 -21.05
C GLY A 55 -9.82 -9.88 -21.51
N ILE A 56 -9.50 -8.92 -20.62
CA ILE A 56 -9.56 -7.49 -20.94
C ILE A 56 -8.22 -6.78 -20.69
N LEU A 57 -7.24 -7.03 -21.53
CA LEU A 57 -6.05 -6.19 -21.67
C LEU A 57 -6.38 -4.70 -21.91
N TRP A 58 -7.62 -4.40 -22.32
CA TRP A 58 -8.02 -3.06 -22.72
C TRP A 58 -8.04 -2.02 -21.59
N LEU A 59 -8.20 -2.41 -20.32
CA LEU A 59 -8.07 -1.48 -19.19
C LEU A 59 -6.62 -1.24 -18.79
N TRP A 60 -5.83 -2.30 -18.79
CA TRP A 60 -4.42 -2.22 -18.42
C TRP A 60 -3.57 -1.51 -19.46
N LEU A 61 -3.79 -1.77 -20.76
CA LEU A 61 -3.01 -1.17 -21.84
C LEU A 61 -3.08 0.36 -21.86
N PRO A 62 -4.25 1.04 -21.75
CA PRO A 62 -4.30 2.49 -21.63
C PRO A 62 -3.53 3.03 -20.42
N VAL A 63 -3.61 2.38 -19.25
CA VAL A 63 -2.85 2.77 -18.06
C VAL A 63 -1.36 2.69 -18.34
N SER A 64 -0.89 1.59 -18.92
CA SER A 64 0.50 1.40 -19.30
C SER A 64 0.95 2.47 -20.31
N ALA A 65 0.15 2.69 -21.34
CA ALA A 65 0.45 3.70 -22.37
C ALA A 65 0.60 5.11 -21.77
N VAL A 66 -0.30 5.50 -20.87
CA VAL A 66 -0.24 6.81 -20.20
C VAL A 66 1.02 6.92 -19.34
N VAL A 67 1.31 5.93 -18.50
CA VAL A 67 2.48 5.96 -17.61
C VAL A 67 3.78 5.99 -18.41
N LEU A 68 3.90 5.16 -19.46
CA LEU A 68 5.10 5.10 -20.29
C LEU A 68 5.26 6.34 -21.18
N ALA A 69 4.17 6.92 -21.71
CA ALA A 69 4.21 8.18 -22.42
C ALA A 69 4.66 9.33 -21.52
N LEU A 70 4.14 9.40 -20.28
CA LEU A 70 4.59 10.38 -19.29
C LEU A 70 6.07 10.19 -18.94
N LEU A 71 6.53 8.96 -18.76
CA LEU A 71 7.94 8.65 -18.52
C LEU A 71 8.80 9.10 -19.71
N PHE A 72 8.39 8.79 -20.93
CA PHE A 72 9.10 9.20 -22.14
C PHE A 72 9.24 10.72 -22.24
N VAL A 73 8.14 11.47 -22.06
CA VAL A 73 8.16 12.93 -22.06
C VAL A 73 9.01 13.47 -20.90
N ALA A 74 8.94 12.83 -19.70
CA ALA A 74 9.74 13.22 -18.55
C ALA A 74 11.24 13.06 -18.79
N VAL A 75 11.67 11.98 -19.45
CA VAL A 75 13.08 11.75 -19.84
C VAL A 75 13.58 12.83 -20.82
N LEU A 76 12.73 13.25 -21.75
CA LEU A 76 13.06 14.32 -22.71
C LEU A 76 12.99 15.72 -22.09
N THR A 77 12.32 15.88 -20.94
CA THR A 77 12.14 17.17 -20.28
C THR A 77 13.34 17.49 -19.39
N ARG A 78 14.13 18.49 -19.79
CA ARG A 78 15.28 18.94 -19.01
C ARG A 78 14.86 19.36 -17.59
N GLY A 79 15.55 18.88 -16.59
CA GLY A 79 15.31 19.21 -15.18
C GLY A 79 14.24 18.36 -14.50
N PHE A 80 13.55 17.46 -15.21
CA PHE A 80 12.49 16.64 -14.58
C PHE A 80 13.05 15.76 -13.45
N PHE A 81 14.20 15.14 -13.65
CA PHE A 81 14.85 14.22 -12.71
C PHE A 81 16.00 14.83 -11.89
N GLU A 82 16.23 16.14 -11.97
CA GLU A 82 17.37 16.80 -11.28
C GLU A 82 17.35 16.61 -9.76
N ASP A 83 16.15 16.51 -9.15
CA ASP A 83 15.99 16.39 -7.71
C ASP A 83 15.97 14.93 -7.20
N VAL A 84 16.17 13.95 -8.09
CA VAL A 84 16.21 12.54 -7.70
C VAL A 84 17.52 12.25 -6.96
N PRO A 85 17.46 11.75 -5.72
CA PRO A 85 18.66 11.46 -4.94
C PRO A 85 19.45 10.28 -5.54
N ARG A 86 20.75 10.20 -5.22
CA ARG A 86 21.63 9.12 -5.72
C ARG A 86 21.08 7.73 -5.38
N GLU A 87 20.58 7.54 -4.19
CA GLU A 87 19.97 6.29 -3.72
C GLU A 87 18.71 5.95 -4.53
N GLY A 88 17.95 6.98 -4.93
CA GLY A 88 16.81 6.83 -5.83
C GLY A 88 17.23 6.33 -7.22
N TRP A 89 18.35 6.83 -7.76
CA TRP A 89 18.88 6.33 -9.02
C TRP A 89 19.38 4.89 -8.94
N VAL A 90 19.94 4.46 -7.80
CA VAL A 90 20.27 3.04 -7.58
C VAL A 90 19.02 2.16 -7.66
N LEU A 91 17.92 2.59 -7.01
CA LEU A 91 16.64 1.85 -7.07
C LEU A 91 16.08 1.82 -8.49
N VAL A 92 16.10 2.94 -9.21
CA VAL A 92 15.68 3.01 -10.62
C VAL A 92 16.52 2.09 -11.49
N ALA A 93 17.85 2.09 -11.31
CA ALA A 93 18.76 1.24 -12.08
C ALA A 93 18.50 -0.26 -11.83
N LEU A 94 18.24 -0.68 -10.59
CA LEU A 94 17.92 -2.07 -10.24
C LEU A 94 16.59 -2.52 -10.87
N LEU A 95 15.56 -1.67 -10.85
CA LEU A 95 14.29 -1.95 -11.54
C LEU A 95 14.47 -1.93 -13.07
N ALA A 96 15.27 -1.02 -13.61
CA ALA A 96 15.56 -0.98 -15.04
C ALA A 96 16.33 -2.23 -15.48
N ALA A 97 17.26 -2.73 -14.67
CA ALA A 97 17.96 -4.00 -14.91
C ALA A 97 16.97 -5.18 -14.94
N LEU A 98 16.00 -5.22 -14.01
CA LEU A 98 14.93 -6.23 -14.02
C LEU A 98 14.12 -6.16 -15.33
N VAL A 99 13.67 -4.96 -15.73
CA VAL A 99 12.91 -4.77 -16.99
C VAL A 99 13.75 -5.18 -18.20
N LEU A 100 15.04 -4.82 -18.21
CA LEU A 100 15.96 -5.19 -19.30
C LEU A 100 16.10 -6.71 -19.43
N VAL A 101 16.33 -7.42 -18.32
CA VAL A 101 16.45 -8.89 -18.34
C VAL A 101 15.15 -9.55 -18.80
N LYS A 102 13.99 -9.05 -18.34
CA LYS A 102 12.67 -9.52 -18.83
C LYS A 102 12.51 -9.28 -20.33
N GLY A 103 12.88 -8.10 -20.83
CA GLY A 103 12.85 -7.80 -22.26
C GLY A 103 13.81 -8.69 -23.06
N LEU A 104 15.03 -8.90 -22.57
CA LEU A 104 16.01 -9.78 -23.21
C LEU A 104 15.54 -11.25 -23.24
N SER A 105 14.71 -11.67 -22.29
CA SER A 105 14.18 -13.04 -22.28
C SER A 105 13.31 -13.38 -23.49
N MET A 106 12.90 -12.38 -24.27
CA MET A 106 12.27 -12.57 -25.60
C MET A 106 13.08 -13.46 -26.54
N VAL A 107 14.42 -13.48 -26.40
CA VAL A 107 15.33 -14.24 -27.28
C VAL A 107 15.19 -15.76 -27.07
N TRP A 108 14.79 -16.19 -25.86
CA TRP A 108 14.74 -17.62 -25.49
C TRP A 108 13.41 -18.04 -24.87
N THR A 109 12.42 -17.14 -24.83
CA THR A 109 11.12 -17.41 -24.20
C THR A 109 10.35 -18.54 -24.89
N ILE A 110 9.57 -19.27 -24.11
CA ILE A 110 8.60 -20.25 -24.63
C ILE A 110 7.27 -19.60 -25.04
N SER A 111 7.04 -18.31 -24.71
CA SER A 111 5.85 -17.56 -25.13
C SER A 111 6.16 -16.07 -25.27
N GLU A 112 6.24 -15.60 -26.51
CA GLU A 112 6.50 -14.18 -26.83
C GLU A 112 5.42 -13.25 -26.26
N THR A 113 4.15 -13.62 -26.40
CA THR A 113 3.02 -12.81 -25.95
C THR A 113 3.07 -12.54 -24.45
N GLU A 114 3.32 -13.58 -23.63
CA GLU A 114 3.40 -13.41 -22.19
C GLU A 114 4.63 -12.60 -21.77
N THR A 115 5.75 -12.80 -22.46
CA THR A 115 6.98 -12.04 -22.20
C THR A 115 6.84 -10.56 -22.55
N ILE A 116 6.13 -10.21 -23.63
CA ILE A 116 5.79 -8.83 -23.97
C ILE A 116 4.90 -8.23 -22.87
N ASN A 117 3.84 -8.93 -22.47
CA ASN A 117 2.92 -8.47 -21.45
C ASN A 117 3.63 -8.22 -20.10
N GLU A 118 4.49 -9.15 -19.70
CA GLU A 118 5.21 -9.05 -18.43
C GLU A 118 6.32 -7.98 -18.45
N THR A 119 6.98 -7.80 -19.59
CA THR A 119 7.94 -6.71 -19.81
C THR A 119 7.24 -5.35 -19.76
N LEU A 120 6.11 -5.20 -20.43
CA LEU A 120 5.29 -3.99 -20.43
C LEU A 120 4.80 -3.67 -19.00
N ARG A 121 4.34 -4.68 -18.26
CA ARG A 121 3.92 -4.53 -16.85
C ARG A 121 5.07 -4.03 -15.99
N SER A 122 6.23 -4.67 -16.06
CA SER A 122 7.41 -4.28 -15.30
C SER A 122 7.93 -2.88 -15.67
N ALA A 123 7.90 -2.53 -16.96
CA ALA A 123 8.27 -1.18 -17.43
C ALA A 123 7.30 -0.10 -16.90
N THR A 124 6.00 -0.42 -16.81
CA THR A 124 5.01 0.51 -16.25
C THR A 124 5.25 0.74 -14.76
N TYR A 125 5.61 -0.30 -14.01
CA TYR A 125 5.97 -0.17 -12.60
C TYR A 125 7.23 0.66 -12.38
N LEU A 126 8.26 0.44 -13.20
CA LEU A 126 9.45 1.30 -13.25
C LEU A 126 9.07 2.76 -13.55
N GLY A 127 8.20 2.98 -14.53
CA GLY A 127 7.71 4.32 -14.89
C GLY A 127 6.99 5.02 -13.75
N ALA A 128 6.05 4.33 -13.11
CA ALA A 128 5.30 4.86 -11.97
C ALA A 128 6.23 5.18 -10.79
N PHE A 129 7.19 4.30 -10.47
CA PHE A 129 8.19 4.54 -9.45
C PHE A 129 9.07 5.75 -9.76
N ALA A 130 9.65 5.83 -10.96
CA ALA A 130 10.55 6.90 -11.36
C ALA A 130 9.84 8.26 -11.42
N LEU A 131 8.62 8.32 -12.00
CA LEU A 131 7.81 9.54 -12.04
C LEU A 131 7.47 10.02 -10.62
N THR A 132 7.02 9.13 -9.73
CA THR A 132 6.72 9.48 -8.34
C THR A 132 7.96 9.96 -7.59
N LEU A 133 9.10 9.30 -7.80
CA LEU A 133 10.37 9.65 -7.17
C LEU A 133 10.88 11.03 -7.60
N ALA A 134 10.62 11.46 -8.84
CA ALA A 134 11.07 12.74 -9.38
C ALA A 134 10.24 13.95 -8.90
N VAL A 135 9.03 13.71 -8.32
CA VAL A 135 8.13 14.81 -7.98
C VAL A 135 8.48 15.41 -6.62
N ASN A 136 8.82 16.71 -6.64
CA ASN A 136 9.11 17.53 -5.46
C ASN A 136 8.07 18.66 -5.25
N VAL A 137 6.89 18.51 -5.83
CA VAL A 137 5.83 19.52 -5.83
C VAL A 137 4.70 19.09 -4.90
N ALA A 138 4.13 20.03 -4.13
CA ALA A 138 2.97 19.76 -3.29
C ALA A 138 1.68 19.81 -4.09
N VAL A 139 0.81 18.84 -3.87
CA VAL A 139 -0.58 18.86 -4.35
C VAL A 139 -1.49 19.15 -3.16
N PRO A 140 -2.39 20.14 -3.24
CA PRO A 140 -3.33 20.44 -2.16
C PRO A 140 -4.23 19.24 -1.82
N ARG A 141 -4.60 19.08 -0.54
CA ARG A 141 -5.48 17.97 -0.10
C ARG A 141 -6.80 17.92 -0.86
N LEU A 142 -7.39 19.09 -1.18
CA LEU A 142 -8.60 19.17 -1.99
C LEU A 142 -8.38 18.59 -3.40
N GLY A 143 -7.19 18.79 -3.98
CA GLY A 143 -6.84 18.21 -5.28
C GLY A 143 -6.81 16.68 -5.23
N TRP A 144 -6.23 16.11 -4.18
CA TRP A 144 -6.25 14.64 -3.96
C TRP A 144 -7.67 14.11 -3.83
N ALA A 145 -8.51 14.78 -3.00
CA ALA A 145 -9.89 14.39 -2.80
C ALA A 145 -10.68 14.43 -4.11
N LEU A 146 -10.53 15.51 -4.90
CA LEU A 146 -11.20 15.65 -6.18
C LEU A 146 -10.79 14.57 -7.18
N VAL A 147 -9.49 14.36 -7.38
CA VAL A 147 -8.96 13.36 -8.32
C VAL A 147 -9.37 11.94 -7.89
N ALA A 148 -9.26 11.60 -6.61
CA ALA A 148 -9.69 10.30 -6.10
C ALA A 148 -11.19 10.08 -6.28
N THR A 149 -12.03 11.07 -5.95
CA THR A 149 -13.49 10.98 -6.12
C THR A 149 -13.86 10.76 -7.58
N LEU A 150 -13.28 11.54 -8.50
CA LEU A 150 -13.56 11.39 -9.93
C LEU A 150 -13.07 10.04 -10.48
N ALA A 151 -11.93 9.52 -10.00
CA ALA A 151 -11.44 8.20 -10.39
C ALA A 151 -12.36 7.07 -9.88
N VAL A 152 -12.89 7.17 -8.65
CA VAL A 152 -13.90 6.24 -8.11
C VAL A 152 -15.19 6.30 -8.91
N LEU A 153 -15.69 7.51 -9.21
CA LEU A 153 -16.90 7.68 -10.03
C LEU A 153 -16.70 7.15 -11.46
N LEU A 154 -15.53 7.39 -12.06
CA LEU A 154 -15.20 6.85 -13.38
C LEU A 154 -15.23 5.30 -13.36
N ALA A 155 -14.70 4.68 -12.33
CA ALA A 155 -14.76 3.22 -12.17
C ALA A 155 -16.20 2.72 -11.99
N ALA A 156 -17.00 3.38 -11.14
CA ALA A 156 -18.39 3.01 -10.87
C ALA A 156 -19.30 3.12 -12.12
N TYR A 157 -19.00 4.08 -13.01
CA TYR A 157 -19.80 4.33 -14.22
C TYR A 157 -19.07 3.94 -15.50
N TRP A 158 -18.06 3.05 -15.41
CA TRP A 158 -17.23 2.67 -16.56
C TRP A 158 -18.02 2.06 -17.71
N GLU A 159 -19.00 1.21 -17.44
CA GLU A 159 -19.84 0.57 -18.42
C GLU A 159 -20.93 1.47 -19.01
N THR A 160 -21.03 2.72 -18.53
CA THR A 160 -22.07 3.67 -18.95
C THR A 160 -21.52 4.72 -19.94
N PRO A 161 -22.39 5.40 -20.71
CA PRO A 161 -21.98 6.52 -21.56
C PRO A 161 -21.31 7.68 -20.79
N TYR A 162 -21.60 7.80 -19.50
CA TYR A 162 -21.04 8.86 -18.64
C TYR A 162 -19.53 8.74 -18.42
N ARG A 163 -18.91 7.58 -18.72
CA ARG A 163 -17.47 7.38 -18.60
C ARG A 163 -16.63 8.44 -19.30
N TRP A 164 -17.04 8.87 -20.49
CA TRP A 164 -16.31 9.90 -21.24
C TRP A 164 -16.35 11.27 -20.57
N MET A 165 -17.51 11.65 -20.04
CA MET A 165 -17.67 12.89 -19.28
C MET A 165 -16.83 12.86 -18.01
N LEU A 166 -16.87 11.76 -17.25
CA LEU A 166 -16.08 11.59 -16.01
C LEU A 166 -14.58 11.58 -16.30
N LEU A 167 -14.15 10.95 -17.39
CA LEU A 167 -12.75 10.97 -17.83
C LEU A 167 -12.28 12.39 -18.15
N LEU A 168 -13.08 13.17 -18.87
CA LEU A 168 -12.76 14.58 -19.16
C LEU A 168 -12.73 15.44 -17.89
N MET A 169 -13.66 15.24 -16.96
CA MET A 169 -13.67 15.94 -15.66
C MET A 169 -12.45 15.55 -14.82
N MET A 170 -12.07 14.28 -14.79
CA MET A 170 -10.88 13.82 -14.08
C MET A 170 -9.60 14.41 -14.70
N LEU A 171 -9.50 14.41 -16.02
CA LEU A 171 -8.37 15.03 -16.73
C LEU A 171 -8.30 16.55 -16.43
N ALA A 172 -9.42 17.26 -16.47
CA ALA A 172 -9.48 18.66 -16.11
C ALA A 172 -9.10 18.91 -14.65
N ALA A 173 -9.51 18.04 -13.71
CA ALA A 173 -9.11 18.11 -12.31
C ALA A 173 -7.61 17.91 -12.12
N VAL A 174 -7.02 16.93 -12.81
CA VAL A 174 -5.56 16.66 -12.78
C VAL A 174 -4.79 17.86 -13.33
N ILE A 175 -5.20 18.41 -14.48
CA ILE A 175 -4.56 19.60 -15.08
C ILE A 175 -4.74 20.82 -14.16
N GLY A 176 -5.96 21.10 -13.71
CA GLY A 176 -6.26 22.24 -12.85
C GLY A 176 -5.49 22.20 -11.54
N THR A 177 -5.46 21.06 -10.87
CA THR A 177 -4.72 20.87 -9.60
C THR A 177 -3.21 21.01 -9.82
N SER A 178 -2.67 20.48 -10.92
CA SER A 178 -1.26 20.61 -11.26
C SER A 178 -0.86 22.08 -11.55
N ALA A 179 -1.71 22.82 -12.25
CA ALA A 179 -1.48 24.23 -12.57
C ALA A 179 -1.48 25.15 -11.33
N PHE A 180 -2.29 24.82 -10.32
CA PHE A 180 -2.40 25.59 -9.07
C PHE A 180 -1.36 25.24 -8.00
N SER A 181 -0.52 24.23 -8.21
CA SER A 181 0.56 23.86 -7.29
C SER A 181 1.65 24.94 -7.24
N ARG A 182 1.51 25.91 -6.32
CA ARG A 182 2.30 27.17 -6.35
C ARG A 182 3.46 27.25 -5.36
N ARG A 183 3.64 26.33 -4.40
CA ARG A 183 4.68 26.46 -3.36
C ARG A 183 5.44 25.17 -3.13
N SER A 184 6.76 25.26 -3.05
CA SER A 184 7.61 24.20 -2.51
C SER A 184 7.39 24.12 -1.00
N THR A 185 6.63 23.13 -0.56
CA THR A 185 6.46 22.79 0.86
C THR A 185 7.59 21.86 1.33
N PRO A 186 7.87 21.78 2.64
CA PRO A 186 8.78 20.78 3.18
C PRO A 186 8.41 19.36 2.73
N GLU A 187 9.39 18.48 2.56
CA GLU A 187 9.18 17.12 2.04
C GLU A 187 8.22 16.28 2.92
N GLU A 188 8.21 16.53 4.23
CA GLU A 188 7.30 15.86 5.16
C GLU A 188 5.84 16.24 4.91
N GLU A 189 5.55 17.51 4.66
CA GLU A 189 4.19 17.99 4.36
C GLU A 189 3.71 17.46 3.02
N ARG A 190 4.58 17.44 1.99
CA ARG A 190 4.27 16.85 0.67
C ARG A 190 3.94 15.36 0.78
N THR A 191 4.80 14.63 1.47
CA THR A 191 4.63 13.18 1.66
C THR A 191 3.40 12.89 2.51
N GLY A 192 3.17 13.66 3.57
CA GLY A 192 1.96 13.55 4.39
C GLY A 192 0.68 13.80 3.59
N SER A 193 0.67 14.82 2.72
CA SER A 193 -0.46 15.11 1.83
C SER A 193 -0.71 13.99 0.82
N LEU A 194 0.35 13.40 0.25
CA LEU A 194 0.24 12.24 -0.63
C LEU A 194 -0.37 11.04 0.11
N VAL A 195 0.12 10.75 1.32
CA VAL A 195 -0.41 9.65 2.16
C VAL A 195 -1.88 9.89 2.49
N ASP A 196 -2.27 11.12 2.87
CA ASP A 196 -3.66 11.50 3.12
C ASP A 196 -4.53 11.25 1.87
N GLY A 197 -4.01 11.59 0.67
CA GLY A 197 -4.67 11.32 -0.61
C GLY A 197 -4.84 9.81 -0.88
N LEU A 198 -3.82 9.01 -0.58
CA LEU A 198 -3.83 7.56 -0.78
C LEU A 198 -4.70 6.81 0.25
N CYS A 199 -5.02 7.42 1.40
CA CYS A 199 -5.98 6.89 2.34
C CYS A 199 -7.43 6.91 1.83
N LEU A 200 -7.78 7.81 0.90
CA LEU A 200 -9.12 7.87 0.31
C LEU A 200 -9.51 6.61 -0.49
N PRO A 201 -8.71 6.12 -1.44
CA PRO A 201 -9.01 4.86 -2.13
C PRO A 201 -9.01 3.66 -1.18
N VAL A 202 -8.17 3.64 -0.14
CA VAL A 202 -8.22 2.59 0.89
C VAL A 202 -9.56 2.61 1.62
N ALA A 203 -10.09 3.79 1.96
CA ALA A 203 -11.42 3.91 2.56
C ALA A 203 -12.52 3.39 1.62
N ALA A 204 -12.41 3.64 0.31
CA ALA A 204 -13.34 3.12 -0.68
C ALA A 204 -13.25 1.59 -0.79
N VAL A 205 -12.04 1.02 -0.82
CA VAL A 205 -11.82 -0.45 -0.79
C VAL A 205 -12.42 -1.06 0.48
N ALA A 206 -12.14 -0.48 1.66
CA ALA A 206 -12.70 -0.95 2.92
C ALA A 206 -14.23 -0.88 2.93
N GLY A 207 -14.79 0.27 2.54
CA GLY A 207 -16.23 0.49 2.51
C GLY A 207 -16.96 -0.44 1.55
N TYR A 208 -16.44 -0.65 0.34
CA TYR A 208 -17.04 -1.58 -0.62
C TYR A 208 -17.01 -3.02 -0.10
N GLY A 209 -15.91 -3.45 0.52
CA GLY A 209 -15.83 -4.77 1.13
C GLY A 209 -16.86 -4.97 2.26
N LEU A 210 -17.16 -3.93 3.04
CA LEU A 210 -18.24 -3.97 4.03
C LEU A 210 -19.61 -4.03 3.35
N LEU A 211 -19.84 -3.29 2.26
CA LEU A 211 -21.10 -3.34 1.50
C LEU A 211 -21.36 -4.74 0.91
N GLN A 212 -20.33 -5.48 0.50
CA GLN A 212 -20.45 -6.87 0.07
C GLN A 212 -21.02 -7.80 1.17
N LYS A 213 -20.77 -7.47 2.43
CA LYS A 213 -21.31 -8.22 3.58
C LYS A 213 -22.66 -7.70 4.07
N ILE A 214 -22.89 -6.39 3.97
CA ILE A 214 -24.16 -5.77 4.38
C ILE A 214 -25.28 -6.08 3.38
N TYR A 215 -24.95 -6.04 2.08
CA TYR A 215 -25.92 -6.22 0.98
C TYR A 215 -25.38 -7.24 -0.04
N PRO A 216 -25.24 -8.52 0.33
CA PRO A 216 -24.65 -9.55 -0.53
C PRO A 216 -25.47 -9.84 -1.78
N ASP A 217 -26.76 -9.50 -1.78
CA ASP A 217 -27.69 -9.59 -2.91
C ASP A 217 -27.45 -8.50 -3.99
N ARG A 218 -26.80 -7.40 -3.61
CA ARG A 218 -26.56 -6.23 -4.51
C ARG A 218 -25.10 -6.07 -4.89
N TYR A 219 -24.19 -6.40 -4.01
CA TYR A 219 -22.75 -6.29 -4.19
C TYR A 219 -22.16 -7.68 -4.31
N ALA A 220 -22.10 -8.20 -5.54
CA ALA A 220 -21.58 -9.53 -5.79
C ALA A 220 -20.14 -9.68 -5.28
N ILE A 221 -19.87 -10.81 -4.65
CA ILE A 221 -18.51 -11.21 -4.28
C ILE A 221 -17.94 -11.91 -5.53
N GLY A 222 -17.19 -11.17 -6.34
CA GLY A 222 -16.50 -11.71 -7.52
C GLY A 222 -15.28 -12.55 -7.19
N SER A 223 -15.27 -13.25 -6.05
CA SER A 223 -14.17 -14.11 -5.65
C SER A 223 -14.47 -15.58 -5.90
N ILE A 224 -13.42 -16.37 -6.05
CA ILE A 224 -13.50 -17.84 -6.17
C ILE A 224 -14.23 -18.47 -4.97
N ASP A 225 -14.12 -17.80 -3.80
CA ASP A 225 -14.75 -18.20 -2.55
C ASP A 225 -15.86 -17.18 -2.17
N ASP A 226 -17.12 -17.46 -2.41
CA ASP A 226 -18.29 -16.57 -2.21
C ASP A 226 -18.45 -16.00 -0.79
N TYR A 227 -17.76 -16.57 0.20
CA TYR A 227 -17.81 -16.13 1.59
C TYR A 227 -16.66 -15.19 2.00
N ARG A 228 -15.66 -14.99 1.14
CA ARG A 228 -14.50 -14.11 1.39
C ARG A 228 -14.66 -12.75 0.69
N VAL A 229 -14.34 -11.68 1.39
CA VAL A 229 -14.41 -10.34 0.81
C VAL A 229 -13.24 -10.09 -0.14
N GLY A 230 -13.52 -9.96 -1.43
CA GLY A 230 -12.57 -9.52 -2.45
C GLY A 230 -12.54 -8.00 -2.64
N SER A 231 -13.54 -7.30 -2.13
CA SER A 231 -13.77 -5.87 -2.30
C SER A 231 -13.80 -5.47 -3.79
N THR A 232 -13.43 -4.25 -4.11
CA THR A 232 -13.32 -3.74 -5.50
C THR A 232 -12.18 -4.37 -6.29
N LEU A 233 -11.30 -5.11 -5.62
CA LEU A 233 -10.17 -5.82 -6.24
C LEU A 233 -10.51 -7.22 -6.75
N GLY A 234 -11.70 -7.74 -6.39
CA GLY A 234 -12.16 -9.08 -6.80
C GLY A 234 -11.36 -10.24 -6.19
N TYR A 235 -10.20 -9.99 -5.58
CA TYR A 235 -9.32 -11.01 -5.02
C TYR A 235 -9.02 -10.75 -3.53
N PRO A 236 -9.48 -11.64 -2.62
CA PRO A 236 -9.38 -11.41 -1.18
C PRO A 236 -7.96 -11.19 -0.65
N ASN A 237 -6.97 -11.92 -1.17
CA ASN A 237 -5.61 -11.80 -0.67
C ASN A 237 -4.96 -10.46 -1.05
N THR A 238 -5.26 -9.90 -2.22
CA THR A 238 -4.77 -8.58 -2.62
C THR A 238 -5.54 -7.46 -1.91
N ALA A 239 -6.86 -7.61 -1.72
CA ALA A 239 -7.63 -6.68 -0.90
C ALA A 239 -7.04 -6.59 0.52
N ALA A 240 -6.68 -7.74 1.12
CA ALA A 240 -6.03 -7.79 2.42
C ALA A 240 -4.72 -7.00 2.48
N VAL A 241 -3.88 -7.08 1.45
CA VAL A 241 -2.61 -6.35 1.38
C VAL A 241 -2.83 -4.84 1.27
N VAL A 242 -3.72 -4.39 0.38
CA VAL A 242 -4.05 -2.96 0.23
C VAL A 242 -4.62 -2.39 1.53
N LEU A 243 -5.53 -3.14 2.18
CA LEU A 243 -6.11 -2.76 3.47
C LEU A 243 -5.07 -2.75 4.59
N GLY A 244 -4.16 -3.72 4.62
CA GLY A 244 -3.06 -3.78 5.58
C GLY A 244 -2.09 -2.61 5.44
N MET A 245 -1.68 -2.28 4.20
CA MET A 245 -0.88 -1.09 3.91
C MET A 245 -1.59 0.19 4.38
N GLY A 246 -2.87 0.34 4.01
CA GLY A 246 -3.68 1.50 4.39
C GLY A 246 -3.91 1.64 5.88
N ALA A 247 -4.12 0.53 6.61
CA ALA A 247 -4.27 0.53 8.06
C ALA A 247 -3.01 1.04 8.78
N LEU A 248 -1.81 0.65 8.32
CA LEU A 248 -0.54 1.15 8.89
C LEU A 248 -0.31 2.63 8.58
N LEU A 249 -0.64 3.08 7.37
CA LEU A 249 -0.61 4.50 7.02
C LEU A 249 -1.60 5.29 7.89
N ALA A 250 -2.83 4.79 8.07
CA ALA A 250 -3.84 5.42 8.93
C ALA A 250 -3.37 5.52 10.39
N LEU A 251 -2.80 4.44 10.95
CA LEU A 251 -2.25 4.44 12.32
C LEU A 251 -1.10 5.46 12.47
N SER A 252 -0.19 5.50 11.50
CA SER A 252 0.92 6.46 11.48
C SER A 252 0.40 7.90 11.45
N ARG A 253 -0.53 8.21 10.53
CA ARG A 253 -1.13 9.55 10.40
C ARG A 253 -1.95 9.94 11.63
N MET A 254 -2.79 9.05 12.14
CA MET A 254 -3.58 9.27 13.35
C MET A 254 -2.69 9.63 14.56
N THR A 255 -1.48 9.08 14.61
CA THR A 255 -0.54 9.32 15.71
C THR A 255 0.14 10.70 15.61
N THR A 256 0.34 11.24 14.40
CA THR A 256 0.96 12.55 14.17
C THR A 256 -0.03 13.72 14.18
N LEU A 257 -1.27 13.49 13.77
CA LEU A 257 -2.26 14.54 13.63
C LEU A 257 -2.69 15.12 14.99
N ARG A 258 -2.74 16.46 15.10
CA ARG A 258 -3.23 17.16 16.29
C ARG A 258 -4.74 17.42 16.26
N ASN A 259 -5.31 17.57 15.06
CA ASN A 259 -6.74 17.87 14.89
C ASN A 259 -7.62 16.69 15.34
N PRO A 260 -8.52 16.84 16.34
CA PRO A 260 -9.34 15.76 16.89
C PRO A 260 -10.27 15.13 15.84
N LEU A 261 -10.86 15.95 14.95
CA LEU A 261 -11.78 15.45 13.93
C LEU A 261 -11.06 14.58 12.89
N LEU A 262 -9.88 15.02 12.44
CA LEU A 262 -9.08 14.22 11.51
C LEU A 262 -8.64 12.91 12.15
N ARG A 263 -8.23 12.92 13.44
CA ARG A 263 -7.89 11.69 14.16
C ARG A 263 -9.09 10.74 14.27
N GLY A 264 -10.29 11.27 14.53
CA GLY A 264 -11.53 10.49 14.51
C GLY A 264 -11.79 9.84 13.16
N LEU A 265 -11.61 10.57 12.04
CA LEU A 265 -11.75 10.03 10.69
C LEU A 265 -10.73 8.92 10.40
N TYR A 266 -9.48 9.09 10.82
CA TYR A 266 -8.46 8.04 10.68
C TYR A 266 -8.73 6.82 11.56
N ALA A 267 -9.40 6.99 12.72
CA ALA A 267 -9.85 5.86 13.53
C ALA A 267 -10.94 5.04 12.82
N VAL A 268 -11.88 5.71 12.15
CA VAL A 268 -12.90 5.04 11.32
C VAL A 268 -12.25 4.31 10.14
N LEU A 269 -11.28 4.95 9.46
CA LEU A 269 -10.52 4.30 8.39
C LEU A 269 -9.76 3.07 8.89
N LEU A 270 -9.07 3.19 10.03
CA LEU A 270 -8.33 2.08 10.63
C LEU A 270 -9.25 0.93 11.00
N LEU A 271 -10.36 1.21 11.71
CA LEU A 271 -11.35 0.20 12.08
C LEU A 271 -11.95 -0.49 10.86
N GLY A 272 -12.38 0.29 9.86
CA GLY A 272 -12.95 -0.25 8.62
C GLY A 272 -11.95 -1.10 7.85
N SER A 273 -10.69 -0.66 7.75
CA SER A 273 -9.62 -1.43 7.08
C SER A 273 -9.33 -2.73 7.82
N LEU A 274 -9.21 -2.72 9.15
CA LEU A 274 -8.94 -3.92 9.94
C LEU A 274 -10.11 -4.91 9.90
N LEU A 275 -11.35 -4.43 9.96
CA LEU A 275 -12.53 -5.28 9.87
C LEU A 275 -12.65 -5.92 8.49
N THR A 276 -12.47 -5.13 7.43
CA THR A 276 -12.51 -5.66 6.05
C THR A 276 -11.34 -6.61 5.80
N LEU A 277 -10.14 -6.31 6.31
CA LEU A 277 -8.99 -7.23 6.30
C LEU A 277 -9.34 -8.58 6.94
N TYR A 278 -10.00 -8.57 8.12
CA TYR A 278 -10.49 -9.79 8.76
C TYR A 278 -11.47 -10.55 7.85
N LEU A 279 -12.43 -9.87 7.25
CA LEU A 279 -13.46 -10.45 6.36
C LEU A 279 -12.89 -11.01 5.05
N THR A 280 -11.68 -10.63 4.64
CA THR A 280 -10.99 -11.29 3.53
C THR A 280 -10.59 -12.72 3.84
N LEU A 281 -10.48 -13.10 5.11
CA LEU A 281 -9.96 -14.38 5.59
C LEU A 281 -8.61 -14.76 4.99
N SER A 282 -7.79 -13.75 4.66
CA SER A 282 -6.47 -13.92 4.08
C SER A 282 -5.41 -14.08 5.16
N ARG A 283 -4.95 -15.30 5.39
CA ARG A 283 -3.84 -15.60 6.32
C ARG A 283 -2.58 -14.81 5.96
N GLY A 284 -2.17 -14.88 4.68
CA GLY A 284 -1.00 -14.15 4.20
C GLY A 284 -1.10 -12.64 4.41
N GLY A 285 -2.28 -12.05 4.17
CA GLY A 285 -2.54 -10.63 4.41
C GLY A 285 -2.46 -10.25 5.89
N ILE A 286 -3.08 -11.04 6.78
CA ILE A 286 -3.05 -10.81 8.24
C ILE A 286 -1.62 -10.92 8.79
N TRP A 287 -0.87 -11.97 8.41
CA TRP A 287 0.52 -12.13 8.83
C TRP A 287 1.41 -11.00 8.32
N SER A 288 1.26 -10.62 7.05
CA SER A 288 2.02 -9.50 6.47
C SER A 288 1.72 -8.18 7.17
N PHE A 289 0.44 -7.92 7.51
CA PHE A 289 0.05 -6.78 8.33
C PHE A 289 0.72 -6.83 9.72
N GLY A 290 0.75 -7.99 10.37
CA GLY A 290 1.41 -8.19 11.66
C GLY A 290 2.91 -7.86 11.60
N VAL A 291 3.61 -8.33 10.56
CA VAL A 291 5.03 -7.99 10.33
C VAL A 291 5.21 -6.49 10.11
N GLY A 292 4.38 -5.88 9.26
CA GLY A 292 4.39 -4.43 9.02
C GLY A 292 4.12 -3.61 10.30
N LEU A 293 3.18 -4.05 11.12
CA LEU A 293 2.89 -3.43 12.42
C LEU A 293 4.11 -3.52 13.35
N GLY A 294 4.78 -4.67 13.40
CA GLY A 294 6.05 -4.84 14.12
C GLY A 294 7.11 -3.85 13.64
N VAL A 295 7.30 -3.71 12.32
CA VAL A 295 8.22 -2.74 11.72
C VAL A 295 7.85 -1.31 12.12
N LEU A 296 6.56 -0.95 12.09
CA LEU A 296 6.10 0.38 12.52
C LEU A 296 6.44 0.65 13.99
N PHE A 297 6.26 -0.31 14.88
CA PHE A 297 6.61 -0.17 16.30
C PHE A 297 8.13 -0.12 16.55
N VAL A 298 8.92 -0.85 15.78
CA VAL A 298 10.38 -0.84 15.90
C VAL A 298 10.96 0.48 15.43
N LEU A 299 10.58 0.95 14.26
CA LEU A 299 11.14 2.13 13.62
C LEU A 299 10.48 3.43 14.09
N GLY A 300 9.17 3.40 14.40
CA GLY A 300 8.36 4.57 14.68
C GLY A 300 8.68 5.25 15.99
N SER A 301 8.21 6.47 16.10
CA SER A 301 8.14 7.28 17.32
C SER A 301 6.73 7.21 17.93
N GLY A 302 6.56 7.74 19.15
CA GLY A 302 5.24 7.82 19.77
C GLY A 302 4.56 6.47 20.04
N ARG A 303 5.33 5.42 20.40
CA ARG A 303 4.83 4.05 20.61
C ARG A 303 3.64 3.98 21.56
N LEU A 304 3.70 4.72 22.67
CA LEU A 304 2.60 4.77 23.63
C LEU A 304 1.33 5.34 23.02
N GLN A 305 1.47 6.37 22.18
CA GLN A 305 0.37 6.97 21.44
C GLN A 305 -0.21 5.98 20.42
N MET A 306 0.63 5.23 19.71
CA MET A 306 0.17 4.18 18.78
C MET A 306 -0.60 3.09 19.52
N VAL A 307 -0.12 2.64 20.69
CA VAL A 307 -0.82 1.67 21.53
C VAL A 307 -2.17 2.22 21.99
N ALA A 308 -2.20 3.45 22.50
CA ALA A 308 -3.45 4.10 22.91
C ALA A 308 -4.46 4.19 21.75
N ASN A 309 -4.00 4.57 20.56
CA ASN A 309 -4.82 4.63 19.36
C ASN A 309 -5.38 3.25 18.98
N LEU A 310 -4.56 2.20 19.01
CA LEU A 310 -4.98 0.83 18.74
C LEU A 310 -5.99 0.33 19.79
N LEU A 311 -5.74 0.56 21.07
CA LEU A 311 -6.64 0.16 22.14
C LEU A 311 -8.02 0.84 21.99
N LEU A 312 -8.06 2.13 21.71
CA LEU A 312 -9.32 2.86 21.51
C LEU A 312 -10.11 2.35 20.29
N VAL A 313 -9.42 1.99 19.20
CA VAL A 313 -10.06 1.38 18.02
C VAL A 313 -10.45 -0.08 18.28
N SER A 314 -9.68 -0.80 19.10
CA SER A 314 -9.96 -2.20 19.41
C SER A 314 -11.23 -2.40 20.26
N VAL A 315 -11.67 -1.40 21.03
CA VAL A 315 -12.90 -1.49 21.83
C VAL A 315 -14.13 -1.73 20.95
N PRO A 316 -14.48 -0.83 20.01
CA PRO A 316 -15.58 -1.08 19.09
C PRO A 316 -15.29 -2.25 18.13
N GLY A 317 -14.02 -2.51 17.79
CA GLY A 317 -13.61 -3.63 16.96
C GLY A 317 -13.88 -5.00 17.63
N ALA A 318 -13.53 -5.15 18.90
CA ALA A 318 -13.78 -6.36 19.67
C ALA A 318 -15.28 -6.60 19.88
N TRP A 319 -16.04 -5.53 20.12
CA TRP A 319 -17.51 -5.63 20.20
C TRP A 319 -18.11 -6.08 18.87
N LEU A 320 -17.69 -5.53 17.73
CA LEU A 320 -18.11 -5.99 16.40
C LEU A 320 -17.73 -7.45 16.16
N TRP A 321 -16.51 -7.83 16.49
CA TRP A 321 -16.05 -9.21 16.33
C TRP A 321 -16.93 -10.18 17.14
N TRP A 322 -17.25 -9.82 18.40
CA TRP A 322 -18.16 -10.61 19.24
C TRP A 322 -19.56 -10.70 18.64
N ARG A 323 -20.11 -9.58 18.14
CA ARG A 323 -21.43 -9.55 17.46
C ARG A 323 -21.45 -10.47 16.24
N MET A 324 -20.40 -10.46 15.44
CA MET A 324 -20.27 -11.28 14.23
C MET A 324 -20.24 -12.78 14.52
N GLN A 325 -19.84 -13.22 15.72
CA GLN A 325 -19.95 -14.64 16.09
C GLN A 325 -21.40 -15.16 16.07
N GLY A 326 -22.39 -14.30 16.29
CA GLY A 326 -23.81 -14.60 16.16
C GLY A 326 -24.38 -14.48 14.73
N LEU A 327 -23.60 -14.05 13.76
CA LEU A 327 -24.01 -13.81 12.37
C LEU A 327 -23.35 -14.85 11.45
N GLY A 328 -23.66 -16.13 11.67
CA GLY A 328 -22.98 -17.26 11.03
C GLY A 328 -23.13 -17.32 9.50
N ALA A 329 -24.23 -16.81 8.96
CA ALA A 329 -24.48 -16.82 7.52
C ALA A 329 -23.51 -15.92 6.74
N LEU A 330 -22.96 -14.85 7.37
CA LEU A 330 -22.03 -13.94 6.70
C LEU A 330 -20.71 -14.58 6.27
N LEU A 331 -20.27 -15.62 6.97
CA LEU A 331 -18.99 -16.31 6.73
C LEU A 331 -19.19 -17.74 6.21
N SER A 332 -20.43 -18.12 5.86
CA SER A 332 -20.76 -19.42 5.28
C SER A 332 -20.93 -19.34 3.78
N ALA A 333 -20.30 -20.25 3.06
CA ALA A 333 -20.54 -20.43 1.62
C ALA A 333 -21.94 -20.98 1.36
N GLU A 334 -22.43 -21.88 2.23
CA GLU A 334 -23.62 -22.68 2.03
C GLU A 334 -24.93 -22.01 2.51
N ALA A 335 -24.82 -20.94 3.32
CA ALA A 335 -25.99 -20.29 3.88
C ALA A 335 -26.88 -19.67 2.77
N PRO A 336 -28.22 -19.78 2.89
CA PRO A 336 -29.16 -19.17 1.98
C PRO A 336 -28.98 -17.65 1.86
N MET A 337 -29.18 -17.08 0.66
CA MET A 337 -29.01 -15.63 0.44
C MET A 337 -29.88 -14.79 1.39
N GLY A 338 -31.12 -15.23 1.68
CA GLY A 338 -32.00 -14.53 2.62
C GLY A 338 -31.42 -14.40 4.03
N GLU A 339 -30.75 -15.44 4.53
CA GLU A 339 -30.07 -15.40 5.84
C GLU A 339 -28.84 -14.49 5.80
N LYS A 340 -28.05 -14.55 4.71
CA LYS A 340 -26.90 -13.63 4.50
C LYS A 340 -27.35 -12.17 4.50
N VAL A 341 -28.49 -11.85 3.85
CA VAL A 341 -29.06 -10.49 3.84
C VAL A 341 -29.54 -10.08 5.24
N ALA A 342 -30.21 -10.96 5.96
CA ALA A 342 -30.70 -10.67 7.32
C ALA A 342 -29.52 -10.38 8.28
N ASP A 343 -28.49 -11.22 8.25
CA ASP A 343 -27.27 -11.04 9.03
C ASP A 343 -26.54 -9.76 8.62
N GLY A 344 -26.48 -9.45 7.31
CA GLY A 344 -25.88 -8.24 6.79
C GLY A 344 -26.56 -6.96 7.28
N LEU A 345 -27.90 -6.94 7.30
CA LEU A 345 -28.68 -5.81 7.82
C LEU A 345 -28.49 -5.62 9.32
N SER A 346 -28.33 -6.71 10.08
CA SER A 346 -27.97 -6.65 11.51
C SER A 346 -26.58 -6.04 11.67
N LEU A 347 -25.58 -6.53 10.94
CA LEU A 347 -24.22 -6.02 10.95
C LEU A 347 -24.15 -4.53 10.60
N ARG A 348 -24.97 -4.04 9.66
CA ARG A 348 -25.00 -2.62 9.25
C ARG A 348 -25.20 -1.69 10.45
N ASN A 349 -26.19 -1.97 11.30
CA ASN A 349 -26.50 -1.11 12.43
C ASN A 349 -25.38 -1.14 13.47
N ASP A 350 -24.79 -2.32 13.69
CA ASP A 350 -23.65 -2.50 14.58
C ASP A 350 -22.42 -1.74 14.05
N LEU A 351 -22.17 -1.76 12.73
CA LEU A 351 -21.08 -1.02 12.09
C LEU A 351 -21.22 0.49 12.26
N ILE A 352 -22.42 1.05 12.00
CA ILE A 352 -22.67 2.47 12.17
C ILE A 352 -22.34 2.90 13.59
N LEU A 353 -22.85 2.15 14.59
CA LEU A 353 -22.57 2.46 15.99
C LEU A 353 -21.09 2.36 16.30
N ALA A 354 -20.40 1.30 15.85
CA ALA A 354 -18.97 1.13 16.09
C ALA A 354 -18.12 2.24 15.48
N PHE A 355 -18.46 2.71 14.27
CA PHE A 355 -17.75 3.82 13.63
C PHE A 355 -17.96 5.13 14.37
N ILE A 356 -19.18 5.42 14.84
CA ILE A 356 -19.48 6.58 15.68
C ILE A 356 -18.67 6.52 16.98
N VAL A 357 -18.64 5.35 17.65
CA VAL A 357 -17.90 5.15 18.90
C VAL A 357 -16.39 5.29 18.67
N ALA A 358 -15.83 4.68 17.61
CA ALA A 358 -14.41 4.81 17.27
C ALA A 358 -14.02 6.27 17.01
N PHE A 359 -14.84 6.98 16.22
CA PHE A 359 -14.64 8.39 15.95
C PHE A 359 -14.66 9.22 17.25
N ALA A 360 -15.72 9.05 18.06
CA ALA A 360 -15.91 9.81 19.29
C ALA A 360 -14.79 9.56 20.31
N LEU A 361 -14.47 8.29 20.58
CA LEU A 361 -13.39 7.92 21.52
C LEU A 361 -12.07 8.54 21.10
N GLN A 362 -11.73 8.48 19.81
CA GLN A 362 -10.48 9.02 19.31
C GLN A 362 -10.47 10.55 19.28
N ALA A 363 -11.58 11.20 18.95
CA ALA A 363 -11.67 12.65 18.97
C ALA A 363 -11.59 13.21 20.40
N VAL A 364 -12.28 12.57 21.35
CA VAL A 364 -12.21 12.92 22.78
C VAL A 364 -10.80 12.70 23.32
N TYR A 365 -10.18 11.57 23.03
CA TYR A 365 -8.81 11.29 23.44
C TYR A 365 -7.84 12.33 22.87
N ALA A 366 -7.95 12.69 21.61
CA ALA A 366 -7.11 13.70 20.98
C ALA A 366 -7.27 15.09 21.65
N TYR A 367 -8.53 15.45 21.96
CA TYR A 367 -8.83 16.70 22.67
C TYR A 367 -8.24 16.71 24.08
N LEU A 368 -8.40 15.61 24.83
CA LEU A 368 -7.83 15.50 26.19
C LEU A 368 -6.31 15.49 26.15
N ALA A 369 -5.70 14.74 25.24
CA ALA A 369 -4.23 14.67 25.09
C ALA A 369 -3.60 16.03 24.69
N SER A 370 -4.37 16.93 24.06
CA SER A 370 -3.91 18.29 23.79
C SER A 370 -3.96 19.22 25.00
N ARG A 371 -4.69 18.85 26.07
CA ARG A 371 -4.89 19.65 27.27
C ARG A 371 -4.11 19.17 28.48
N TYR A 372 -3.84 17.87 28.55
CA TYR A 372 -3.24 17.24 29.72
C TYR A 372 -1.97 16.49 29.32
N GLU A 373 -0.85 16.85 29.94
CA GLU A 373 0.40 16.12 29.78
C GLU A 373 0.50 15.00 30.83
N LEU A 374 0.86 13.80 30.38
CA LEU A 374 1.16 12.69 31.27
C LEU A 374 2.51 12.95 31.98
N THR A 375 2.57 12.67 33.27
CA THR A 375 3.85 12.67 33.99
C THR A 375 4.78 11.57 33.44
N ASP A 376 6.09 11.75 33.61
CA ASP A 376 7.07 10.76 33.14
C ASP A 376 6.87 9.38 33.78
N VAL A 377 6.46 9.36 35.06
CA VAL A 377 6.13 8.11 35.76
C VAL A 377 4.93 7.43 35.13
N SER A 378 3.85 8.17 34.83
CA SER A 378 2.66 7.63 34.16
C SER A 378 2.98 7.12 32.76
N ARG A 379 3.83 7.85 32.00
CA ARG A 379 4.28 7.41 30.67
C ARG A 379 5.06 6.10 30.73
N ARG A 380 5.97 5.95 31.72
CA ARG A 380 6.75 4.72 31.91
C ARG A 380 5.86 3.53 32.30
N LEU A 381 4.97 3.70 33.27
CA LEU A 381 4.05 2.64 33.73
C LEU A 381 3.13 2.17 32.60
N LEU A 382 2.53 3.11 31.86
CA LEU A 382 1.70 2.78 30.70
C LEU A 382 2.50 2.10 29.58
N GLY A 383 3.76 2.53 29.36
CA GLY A 383 4.67 1.90 28.41
C GLY A 383 4.99 0.45 28.77
N ILE A 384 5.26 0.17 30.05
CA ILE A 384 5.51 -1.19 30.57
C ILE A 384 4.23 -2.03 30.44
N ALA A 385 3.08 -1.52 30.85
CA ALA A 385 1.78 -2.22 30.76
C ALA A 385 1.44 -2.54 29.30
N ALA A 386 1.66 -1.60 28.37
CA ALA A 386 1.45 -1.81 26.95
C ALA A 386 2.42 -2.87 26.37
N GLY A 387 3.69 -2.84 26.77
CA GLY A 387 4.69 -3.83 26.38
C GLY A 387 4.36 -5.23 26.85
N VAL A 388 3.96 -5.38 28.11
CA VAL A 388 3.50 -6.65 28.70
C VAL A 388 2.24 -7.15 27.99
N GLY A 389 1.26 -6.27 27.77
CA GLY A 389 0.03 -6.62 27.06
C GLY A 389 0.30 -7.10 25.61
N ALA A 390 1.20 -6.42 24.89
CA ALA A 390 1.61 -6.82 23.55
C ALA A 390 2.34 -8.17 23.56
N ALA A 391 3.22 -8.42 24.53
CA ALA A 391 3.92 -9.70 24.69
C ALA A 391 2.95 -10.84 25.00
N ILE A 392 1.97 -10.62 25.88
CA ILE A 392 0.91 -11.59 26.18
C ILE A 392 0.07 -11.87 24.93
N ALA A 393 -0.37 -10.82 24.21
CA ALA A 393 -1.15 -10.97 22.98
C ALA A 393 -0.39 -11.75 21.91
N ALA A 394 0.91 -11.49 21.73
CA ALA A 394 1.76 -12.24 20.82
C ALA A 394 1.93 -13.71 21.23
N ALA A 395 2.14 -13.97 22.52
CA ALA A 395 2.27 -15.32 23.07
C ALA A 395 0.96 -16.13 22.91
N VAL A 396 -0.19 -15.50 23.23
CA VAL A 396 -1.53 -16.13 23.07
C VAL A 396 -1.81 -16.39 21.60
N SER A 397 -1.55 -15.44 20.70
CA SER A 397 -1.71 -15.62 19.26
C SER A 397 -0.83 -16.74 18.73
N GLY A 398 0.44 -16.76 19.13
CA GLY A 398 1.38 -17.84 18.79
C GLY A 398 0.91 -19.19 19.30
N TRP A 399 0.44 -19.26 20.54
CA TRP A 399 -0.11 -20.49 21.13
C TRP A 399 -1.38 -20.98 20.40
N ILE A 400 -2.31 -20.07 20.06
CA ILE A 400 -3.54 -20.41 19.31
C ILE A 400 -3.16 -20.99 17.93
N VAL A 401 -2.18 -20.38 17.25
CA VAL A 401 -1.69 -20.86 15.95
C VAL A 401 -1.07 -22.25 16.09
N VAL A 402 -0.19 -22.45 17.07
CA VAL A 402 0.49 -23.75 17.30
C VAL A 402 -0.52 -24.83 17.74
N ALA A 403 -1.42 -24.51 18.65
CA ALA A 403 -2.47 -25.43 19.12
C ALA A 403 -3.51 -25.74 18.03
N GLY A 404 -3.86 -24.74 17.20
CA GLY A 404 -4.82 -24.91 16.10
C GLY A 404 -4.25 -25.63 14.88
N SER A 405 -2.91 -25.67 14.71
CA SER A 405 -2.25 -26.31 13.56
C SER A 405 -2.16 -27.85 13.64
N GLY A 406 -2.57 -28.47 14.75
CA GLY A 406 -2.86 -29.92 14.96
C GLY A 406 -2.07 -30.94 14.15
N GLY A 407 -0.79 -30.70 13.82
CA GLY A 407 0.09 -31.72 13.23
C GLY A 407 0.63 -31.51 11.83
N GLY A 408 0.68 -30.29 11.28
CA GLY A 408 1.52 -30.12 10.09
C GLY A 408 1.22 -28.94 9.21
N VAL A 409 2.25 -28.20 8.89
CA VAL A 409 2.28 -27.08 7.91
C VAL A 409 1.84 -27.52 6.50
N LEU A 410 1.82 -28.81 6.23
CA LEU A 410 1.53 -29.40 4.91
C LEU A 410 0.09 -29.90 4.74
N ASN A 411 -0.73 -29.93 5.81
CA ASN A 411 -2.10 -30.39 5.69
C ASN A 411 -2.97 -29.35 4.97
N ASN A 412 -3.75 -29.81 4.01
CA ASN A 412 -4.67 -28.97 3.24
C ASN A 412 -5.84 -28.51 4.15
N PRO A 413 -5.90 -27.25 4.59
CA PRO A 413 -6.94 -26.78 5.49
C PRO A 413 -8.25 -26.39 4.79
N ASP A 414 -8.32 -26.50 3.48
CA ASP A 414 -9.48 -26.08 2.69
C ASP A 414 -10.60 -27.14 2.66
N ALA A 415 -10.39 -28.30 3.28
CA ALA A 415 -11.38 -29.36 3.40
C ALA A 415 -12.25 -29.18 4.66
N GLY A 416 -13.25 -28.30 4.61
CA GLY A 416 -14.40 -28.35 5.52
C GLY A 416 -14.27 -27.70 6.91
N GLY A 417 -13.35 -26.73 7.09
CA GLY A 417 -13.21 -26.01 8.37
C GLY A 417 -14.05 -24.72 8.45
N THR A 418 -14.38 -24.26 9.66
CA THR A 418 -14.98 -22.94 9.88
C THR A 418 -14.02 -21.80 9.47
N ALA A 419 -14.58 -20.61 9.16
CA ALA A 419 -13.78 -19.41 8.85
C ALA A 419 -12.71 -19.10 9.93
N ALA A 420 -13.02 -19.34 11.21
CA ALA A 420 -12.08 -19.17 12.32
C ALA A 420 -10.94 -20.19 12.28
N GLN A 421 -11.24 -21.46 11.98
CA GLN A 421 -10.22 -22.50 11.82
C GLN A 421 -9.27 -22.22 10.66
N ARG A 422 -9.78 -21.64 9.56
CA ARG A 422 -8.95 -21.23 8.43
C ARG A 422 -7.86 -20.23 8.84
N LEU A 423 -8.14 -19.28 9.72
CA LEU A 423 -7.17 -18.25 10.12
C LEU A 423 -6.06 -18.77 11.05
N VAL A 424 -6.32 -19.84 11.79
CA VAL A 424 -5.34 -20.40 12.76
C VAL A 424 -4.53 -21.57 12.20
N THR A 425 -4.84 -22.07 11.00
CA THR A 425 -4.07 -23.14 10.35
C THR A 425 -2.91 -22.58 9.52
N LEU A 426 -1.72 -23.19 9.61
CA LEU A 426 -0.49 -22.75 8.90
C LEU A 426 -0.31 -23.37 7.51
N GLY A 427 -1.29 -24.10 6.97
CA GLY A 427 -1.15 -24.80 5.70
C GLY A 427 -0.84 -23.88 4.51
N ILE A 428 0.15 -24.23 3.68
CA ILE A 428 0.48 -23.55 2.42
C ILE A 428 -0.33 -24.08 1.23
N GLY A 429 -1.13 -25.15 1.45
CA GLY A 429 -2.00 -25.74 0.45
C GLY A 429 -1.24 -26.14 -0.83
N PHE A 430 -1.87 -25.93 -1.98
CA PHE A 430 -1.30 -26.26 -3.30
C PHE A 430 -0.03 -25.46 -3.65
N ARG A 431 0.33 -24.41 -2.91
CA ARG A 431 1.53 -23.60 -3.17
C ARG A 431 2.82 -24.42 -3.08
N ALA A 432 2.85 -25.47 -2.24
CA ALA A 432 4.00 -26.37 -2.15
C ALA A 432 4.35 -26.99 -3.51
N ASP A 433 3.35 -27.41 -4.28
CA ASP A 433 3.53 -27.96 -5.62
C ASP A 433 3.97 -26.88 -6.62
N TYR A 434 3.39 -25.68 -6.57
CA TYR A 434 3.80 -24.56 -7.42
C TYR A 434 5.26 -24.19 -7.20
N TRP A 435 5.67 -24.12 -5.93
CA TRP A 435 7.05 -23.78 -5.55
C TRP A 435 8.03 -24.88 -5.93
N ARG A 436 7.63 -26.16 -5.78
CA ARG A 436 8.46 -27.29 -6.20
C ARG A 436 8.68 -27.25 -7.71
N VAL A 437 7.64 -27.18 -8.50
CA VAL A 437 7.73 -27.12 -9.97
C VAL A 437 8.52 -25.88 -10.43
N GLY A 438 8.27 -24.72 -9.83
CA GLY A 438 9.03 -23.52 -10.12
C GLY A 438 10.51 -23.63 -9.78
N TRP A 439 10.84 -24.24 -8.64
CA TRP A 439 12.22 -24.47 -8.22
C TRP A 439 12.96 -25.45 -9.14
N GLU A 440 12.33 -26.58 -9.48
CA GLU A 440 12.87 -27.56 -10.41
C GLU A 440 13.15 -26.92 -11.79
N ALA A 441 12.20 -26.18 -12.34
CA ALA A 441 12.39 -25.45 -13.60
C ALA A 441 13.52 -24.39 -13.53
N TRP A 442 13.71 -23.73 -12.37
CA TRP A 442 14.83 -22.80 -12.19
C TRP A 442 16.16 -23.53 -12.18
N LEU A 443 16.24 -24.70 -11.55
CA LEU A 443 17.48 -25.52 -11.54
C LEU A 443 17.85 -26.02 -12.94
N GLU A 444 16.88 -26.29 -13.81
CA GLU A 444 17.14 -26.69 -15.20
C GLU A 444 17.72 -25.54 -16.05
N ARG A 445 17.28 -24.28 -15.79
CA ARG A 445 17.72 -23.10 -16.52
C ARG A 445 18.12 -21.95 -15.58
N PRO A 446 19.19 -22.12 -14.78
CA PRO A 446 19.48 -21.23 -13.65
C PRO A 446 19.83 -19.79 -14.04
N LEU A 447 20.40 -19.55 -15.21
CA LEU A 447 20.82 -18.21 -15.65
C LEU A 447 19.76 -17.48 -16.44
N THR A 448 18.95 -18.18 -17.22
CA THR A 448 18.02 -17.61 -18.20
C THR A 448 16.55 -17.74 -17.82
N GLY A 449 16.19 -18.80 -17.08
CA GLY A 449 14.80 -19.16 -16.86
C GLY A 449 14.09 -19.62 -18.14
N THR A 450 12.75 -19.59 -18.12
CA THR A 450 11.88 -20.06 -19.21
C THR A 450 11.34 -18.93 -20.11
N GLY A 451 11.56 -17.69 -19.72
CA GLY A 451 10.97 -16.48 -20.29
C GLY A 451 9.99 -15.81 -19.32
N ALA A 452 9.93 -14.48 -19.30
CA ALA A 452 9.07 -13.73 -18.38
C ALA A 452 7.58 -14.05 -18.66
N GLY A 453 6.79 -14.28 -17.58
CA GLY A 453 5.36 -14.56 -17.66
C GLY A 453 5.00 -16.00 -18.08
N THR A 454 5.95 -16.92 -18.13
CA THR A 454 5.77 -18.24 -18.76
C THR A 454 5.49 -19.39 -17.81
N PHE A 455 5.42 -19.17 -16.49
CA PHE A 455 5.23 -20.25 -15.53
C PHE A 455 4.00 -21.12 -15.79
N GLN A 456 2.91 -20.54 -16.31
CA GLN A 456 1.70 -21.32 -16.63
C GLN A 456 1.98 -22.51 -17.57
N TYR A 457 2.90 -22.37 -18.53
CA TYR A 457 3.27 -23.45 -19.45
C TYR A 457 4.13 -24.49 -18.75
N THR A 458 5.13 -24.04 -17.97
CA THR A 458 5.94 -24.91 -17.12
C THR A 458 5.07 -25.72 -16.16
N TRP A 459 4.05 -25.08 -15.56
CA TRP A 459 3.09 -25.75 -14.70
C TRP A 459 2.29 -26.81 -15.46
N LEU A 460 1.72 -26.48 -16.62
CA LEU A 460 0.91 -27.40 -17.43
C LEU A 460 1.68 -28.66 -17.83
N GLU A 461 2.99 -28.53 -18.09
CA GLU A 461 3.87 -29.63 -18.46
C GLU A 461 4.24 -30.53 -17.25
N ASN A 462 4.47 -29.95 -16.07
CA ASN A 462 5.04 -30.62 -14.91
C ASN A 462 4.09 -30.76 -13.72
N ARG A 463 2.83 -30.35 -13.83
CA ARG A 463 1.88 -30.34 -12.73
C ARG A 463 1.55 -31.75 -12.22
N PRO A 464 1.50 -31.95 -10.89
CA PRO A 464 1.11 -33.23 -10.29
C PRO A 464 -0.41 -33.40 -10.22
N SER A 465 -1.20 -32.35 -10.52
CA SER A 465 -2.67 -32.32 -10.41
C SER A 465 -3.30 -31.66 -11.63
N VAL A 466 -4.60 -31.84 -11.83
CA VAL A 466 -5.37 -31.22 -12.93
C VAL A 466 -5.63 -29.72 -12.73
N GLN A 467 -5.25 -29.16 -11.58
CA GLN A 467 -5.49 -27.76 -11.27
C GLN A 467 -4.72 -26.84 -12.24
N GLY A 468 -5.41 -25.86 -12.81
CA GLY A 468 -4.79 -24.80 -13.59
C GLY A 468 -4.28 -23.68 -12.69
N VAL A 469 -3.04 -23.25 -12.92
CA VAL A 469 -2.47 -22.08 -12.26
C VAL A 469 -1.59 -21.31 -13.25
N LYS A 470 -1.63 -19.98 -13.18
CA LYS A 470 -0.83 -19.12 -14.05
C LYS A 470 0.46 -18.62 -13.37
N GLN A 471 0.44 -18.44 -12.06
CA GLN A 471 1.53 -17.82 -11.30
C GLN A 471 2.02 -18.74 -10.17
N ILE A 472 3.30 -18.61 -9.81
CA ILE A 472 3.95 -19.42 -8.75
C ILE A 472 3.40 -19.11 -7.35
N HIS A 473 2.72 -17.97 -7.13
CA HIS A 473 2.35 -17.46 -5.80
C HIS A 473 3.56 -17.22 -4.89
N ASN A 474 4.66 -16.83 -5.46
CA ASN A 474 5.88 -16.38 -4.78
C ASN A 474 6.69 -15.53 -5.77
N LEU A 475 6.57 -14.20 -5.64
CA LEU A 475 7.18 -13.25 -6.56
C LEU A 475 8.70 -13.42 -6.67
N TYR A 476 9.38 -13.80 -5.59
CA TYR A 476 10.83 -13.97 -5.57
C TYR A 476 11.26 -15.21 -6.37
N LEU A 477 10.64 -16.35 -6.09
CA LEU A 477 10.90 -17.58 -6.84
C LEU A 477 10.58 -17.42 -8.32
N GLU A 478 9.50 -16.70 -8.63
CA GLU A 478 9.04 -16.45 -10.01
C GLU A 478 10.10 -15.71 -10.83
N GLN A 479 10.77 -14.69 -10.24
CA GLN A 479 11.85 -14.02 -10.96
C GLN A 479 12.98 -15.00 -11.35
N GLY A 480 13.33 -15.95 -10.46
CA GLY A 480 14.33 -16.97 -10.74
C GLY A 480 13.87 -17.98 -11.80
N THR A 481 12.65 -18.51 -11.65
CA THR A 481 12.08 -19.51 -12.55
C THR A 481 11.93 -18.99 -13.98
N GLU A 482 11.41 -17.77 -14.12
CA GLU A 482 11.08 -17.22 -15.43
C GLU A 482 12.25 -16.51 -16.11
N THR A 483 13.08 -15.78 -15.35
CA THR A 483 14.09 -14.89 -15.92
C THR A 483 15.51 -15.13 -15.38
N GLY A 484 15.66 -16.19 -14.58
CA GLY A 484 16.95 -16.66 -14.10
C GLY A 484 17.57 -15.81 -13.00
N LEU A 485 18.83 -16.15 -12.69
CA LEU A 485 19.58 -15.59 -11.57
C LEU A 485 19.73 -14.06 -11.62
N PHE A 486 19.93 -13.48 -12.80
CA PHE A 486 20.21 -12.05 -12.91
C PHE A 486 18.99 -11.18 -12.55
N ALA A 487 17.79 -11.55 -13.01
CA ALA A 487 16.57 -10.87 -12.64
C ALA A 487 16.22 -11.08 -11.16
N PHE A 488 16.40 -12.29 -10.65
CA PHE A 488 16.24 -12.60 -9.23
C PHE A 488 17.13 -11.70 -8.36
N LEU A 489 18.42 -11.60 -8.70
CA LEU A 489 19.37 -10.78 -7.94
C LEU A 489 19.07 -9.28 -8.07
N ALA A 490 18.68 -8.79 -9.25
CA ALA A 490 18.30 -7.38 -9.45
C ALA A 490 17.07 -7.03 -8.60
N PHE A 491 16.05 -7.89 -8.60
CA PHE A 491 14.84 -7.68 -7.79
C PHE A 491 15.14 -7.79 -6.29
N LEU A 492 15.89 -8.81 -5.87
CA LEU A 492 16.28 -8.98 -4.47
C LEU A 492 17.12 -7.79 -3.97
N ALA A 493 18.08 -7.33 -4.78
CA ALA A 493 18.88 -6.14 -4.46
C ALA A 493 18.01 -4.88 -4.35
N PHE A 494 17.02 -4.70 -5.25
CA PHE A 494 16.05 -3.62 -5.14
C PHE A 494 15.30 -3.66 -3.80
N VAL A 495 14.74 -4.81 -3.43
CA VAL A 495 13.99 -5.00 -2.18
C VAL A 495 14.86 -4.73 -0.95
N VAL A 496 16.03 -5.36 -0.89
CA VAL A 496 16.95 -5.22 0.25
C VAL A 496 17.45 -3.78 0.37
N PHE A 497 17.86 -3.16 -0.74
CA PHE A 497 18.35 -1.78 -0.72
C PHE A 497 17.24 -0.79 -0.34
N LEU A 498 16.02 -0.93 -0.89
CA LEU A 498 14.88 -0.09 -0.56
C LEU A 498 14.56 -0.13 0.95
N VAL A 499 14.40 -1.34 1.49
CA VAL A 499 14.03 -1.53 2.91
C VAL A 499 15.18 -1.08 3.82
N ALA A 500 16.42 -1.48 3.55
CA ALA A 500 17.57 -1.11 4.37
C ALA A 500 17.81 0.41 4.38
N PHE A 501 17.75 1.06 3.21
CA PHE A 501 17.93 2.50 3.08
C PHE A 501 16.85 3.28 3.83
N THR A 502 15.58 2.95 3.61
CA THR A 502 14.45 3.69 4.20
C THR A 502 14.32 3.41 5.71
N ALA A 503 14.53 2.16 6.15
CA ALA A 503 14.52 1.81 7.57
C ALA A 503 15.67 2.48 8.35
N ARG A 504 16.90 2.47 7.77
CA ARG A 504 18.05 3.17 8.36
C ARG A 504 17.79 4.68 8.46
N ALA A 505 17.18 5.28 7.45
CA ALA A 505 16.82 6.69 7.48
C ALA A 505 15.77 6.98 8.57
N ALA A 506 14.72 6.15 8.69
CA ALA A 506 13.72 6.26 9.75
C ALA A 506 14.36 6.15 11.15
N TRP A 507 15.25 5.18 11.33
CA TRP A 507 15.95 4.98 12.61
C TRP A 507 16.82 6.16 13.04
N ARG A 508 17.45 6.83 12.05
CA ARG A 508 18.35 7.97 12.30
C ARG A 508 17.64 9.30 12.56
N ARG A 509 16.36 9.40 12.22
CA ARG A 509 15.55 10.59 12.49
C ARG A 509 15.32 10.78 13.99
N ARG A 510 15.03 12.03 14.39
CA ARG A 510 14.75 12.38 15.79
C ARG A 510 13.62 11.50 16.35
N PRO A 511 13.75 11.00 17.60
CA PRO A 511 12.74 10.10 18.18
C PRO A 511 11.37 10.73 18.37
N ASP A 512 11.27 12.04 18.49
CA ASP A 512 10.06 12.85 18.68
C ASP A 512 9.54 13.49 17.38
N GLY A 513 10.24 13.28 16.25
CA GLY A 513 9.91 13.89 14.97
C GLY A 513 8.70 13.24 14.28
N GLU A 514 7.77 14.06 13.78
CA GLU A 514 6.64 13.61 12.96
C GLU A 514 7.11 12.89 11.68
N GLY A 515 8.20 13.38 11.08
CA GLY A 515 8.81 12.79 9.89
C GLY A 515 9.34 11.37 10.10
N ARG A 516 9.80 11.03 11.33
CA ARG A 516 10.19 9.66 11.66
C ARG A 516 9.00 8.71 11.59
N LEU A 517 7.87 9.09 12.18
CA LEU A 517 6.68 8.23 12.21
C LEU A 517 6.05 8.09 10.83
N LEU A 518 6.00 9.18 10.05
CA LEU A 518 5.52 9.15 8.67
C LEU A 518 6.36 8.21 7.79
N LEU A 519 7.70 8.32 7.87
CA LEU A 519 8.60 7.43 7.13
C LEU A 519 8.46 5.98 7.60
N SER A 520 8.35 5.74 8.91
CA SER A 520 8.15 4.39 9.46
C SER A 520 6.83 3.79 9.00
N GLY A 521 5.76 4.58 8.87
CA GLY A 521 4.47 4.14 8.31
C GLY A 521 4.59 3.71 6.85
N LEU A 522 5.32 4.48 6.04
CA LEU A 522 5.60 4.13 4.64
C LEU A 522 6.43 2.85 4.54
N VAL A 523 7.51 2.72 5.32
CA VAL A 523 8.34 1.50 5.35
C VAL A 523 7.53 0.29 5.77
N ALA A 524 6.70 0.43 6.80
CA ALA A 524 5.83 -0.63 7.28
C ALA A 524 4.83 -1.08 6.19
N ALA A 525 4.20 -0.13 5.50
CA ALA A 525 3.29 -0.43 4.39
C ALA A 525 4.01 -1.14 3.22
N VAL A 526 5.20 -0.68 2.84
CA VAL A 526 6.06 -1.34 1.84
C VAL A 526 6.39 -2.78 2.24
N VAL A 527 6.73 -3.01 3.52
CA VAL A 527 7.03 -4.35 4.05
C VAL A 527 5.81 -5.27 3.99
N VAL A 528 4.59 -4.78 4.25
CA VAL A 528 3.35 -5.58 4.10
C VAL A 528 3.26 -6.17 2.69
N TYR A 529 3.44 -5.35 1.66
CA TYR A 529 3.40 -5.81 0.26
C TYR A 529 4.49 -6.85 -0.02
N LEU A 530 5.73 -6.55 0.36
CA LEU A 530 6.89 -7.41 0.09
C LEU A 530 6.79 -8.78 0.79
N VAL A 531 6.34 -8.81 2.04
CA VAL A 531 6.14 -10.06 2.79
C VAL A 531 5.00 -10.87 2.18
N SER A 532 3.88 -10.25 1.85
CA SER A 532 2.76 -10.95 1.22
C SER A 532 3.10 -11.49 -0.15
N SER A 533 3.93 -10.78 -0.93
CA SER A 533 4.38 -11.22 -2.26
C SER A 533 5.31 -12.46 -2.23
N ALA A 534 5.81 -12.86 -1.05
CA ALA A 534 6.52 -14.14 -0.89
C ALA A 534 5.58 -15.36 -0.91
N VAL A 535 4.28 -15.16 -0.75
CA VAL A 535 3.27 -16.24 -0.72
C VAL A 535 2.08 -15.96 -1.65
N GLU A 536 2.12 -14.87 -2.45
CA GLU A 536 1.03 -14.43 -3.31
C GLU A 536 1.53 -13.81 -4.61
N TRP A 537 0.61 -13.64 -5.58
CA TRP A 537 0.85 -13.15 -6.93
C TRP A 537 0.38 -11.70 -7.16
N HIS A 538 0.55 -10.81 -6.16
CA HIS A 538 0.10 -9.42 -6.23
C HIS A 538 0.70 -8.61 -7.37
N TRP A 539 1.87 -9.02 -7.89
CA TRP A 539 2.52 -8.42 -9.03
C TRP A 539 1.62 -8.34 -10.27
N TYR A 540 0.73 -9.34 -10.43
CA TYR A 540 -0.20 -9.45 -11.53
C TYR A 540 -1.53 -8.72 -11.30
N LEU A 541 -1.70 -8.07 -10.13
CA LEU A 541 -2.78 -7.11 -9.88
C LEU A 541 -2.19 -5.68 -9.93
N PRO A 542 -2.15 -5.05 -11.13
CA PRO A 542 -1.34 -3.86 -11.35
C PRO A 542 -1.66 -2.72 -10.40
N ALA A 543 -2.91 -2.51 -10.03
CA ALA A 543 -3.29 -1.41 -9.13
C ALA A 543 -2.66 -1.53 -7.74
N ALA A 544 -2.61 -2.74 -7.15
CA ALA A 544 -1.98 -2.96 -5.86
C ALA A 544 -0.46 -2.75 -5.92
N THR A 545 0.15 -3.17 -7.03
CA THR A 545 1.59 -3.01 -7.27
C THR A 545 1.96 -1.55 -7.57
N LEU A 546 1.13 -0.82 -8.31
CA LEU A 546 1.30 0.64 -8.48
C LEU A 546 1.18 1.38 -7.15
N PHE A 547 0.22 0.99 -6.31
CA PHE A 547 0.08 1.54 -4.95
C PHE A 547 1.35 1.33 -4.13
N PHE A 548 1.91 0.11 -4.16
CA PHE A 548 3.20 -0.20 -3.53
C PHE A 548 4.34 0.68 -4.08
N PHE A 549 4.49 0.83 -5.40
CA PHE A 549 5.57 1.62 -5.98
C PHE A 549 5.46 3.11 -5.68
N ILE A 550 4.25 3.67 -5.59
CA ILE A 550 4.05 5.05 -5.14
C ILE A 550 4.53 5.21 -3.68
N LEU A 551 4.17 4.29 -2.79
CA LEU A 551 4.62 4.33 -1.39
C LEU A 551 6.13 4.13 -1.25
N ALA A 552 6.71 3.21 -2.03
CA ALA A 552 8.15 2.96 -2.06
C ALA A 552 8.94 4.18 -2.53
N ALA A 553 8.48 4.87 -3.60
CA ALA A 553 9.09 6.09 -4.09
C ALA A 553 8.97 7.24 -3.07
N ALA A 554 7.80 7.40 -2.44
CA ALA A 554 7.58 8.38 -1.38
C ALA A 554 8.49 8.13 -0.16
N ALA A 555 8.63 6.86 0.25
CA ALA A 555 9.54 6.46 1.33
C ALA A 555 11.00 6.77 0.99
N ALA A 556 11.46 6.40 -0.22
CA ALA A 556 12.83 6.64 -0.67
C ALA A 556 13.15 8.13 -0.74
N ARG A 557 12.21 8.95 -1.19
CA ARG A 557 12.35 10.39 -1.26
C ARG A 557 12.40 11.01 0.14
N LEU A 558 11.45 10.68 1.01
CA LEU A 558 11.40 11.19 2.38
C LEU A 558 12.65 10.75 3.18
N ALA A 559 13.16 9.55 2.94
CA ALA A 559 14.37 9.05 3.60
C ALA A 559 15.60 9.95 3.38
N ARG A 560 15.68 10.65 2.24
CA ARG A 560 16.79 11.55 1.89
C ARG A 560 16.64 12.96 2.44
N ALA A 561 15.43 13.43 2.69
CA ALA A 561 15.15 14.82 3.06
C ALA A 561 15.76 15.25 4.42
N GLY A 562 16.13 14.30 5.28
CA GLY A 562 16.67 14.60 6.62
C GLY A 562 15.61 15.23 7.55
N ASP A 563 16.00 15.51 8.80
CA ASP A 563 15.17 16.26 9.73
C ASP A 563 15.29 17.76 9.47
N PRO A 564 14.20 18.54 9.59
CA PRO A 564 14.27 19.99 9.52
C PRO A 564 15.16 20.56 10.65
N PRO A 565 15.84 21.72 10.44
CA PRO A 565 16.58 22.39 11.48
C PRO A 565 15.68 22.70 12.71
N LYS A 566 16.24 22.58 13.91
CA LYS A 566 15.50 22.75 15.19
C LYS A 566 14.74 24.09 15.30
N ALA A 567 15.28 25.14 14.71
CA ALA A 567 14.70 26.49 14.73
C ALA A 567 13.36 26.62 13.97
N LEU A 568 13.07 25.74 12.99
CA LEU A 568 11.80 25.76 12.24
C LEU A 568 10.70 24.89 12.90
N ALA A 569 11.09 24.00 13.82
CA ALA A 569 10.14 23.14 14.53
C ALA A 569 9.42 23.90 15.66
N ASP A 570 10.07 24.90 16.26
CA ASP A 570 9.53 25.66 17.38
C ASP A 570 8.55 26.76 16.92
N ASP A 571 8.66 27.25 15.69
CA ASP A 571 7.81 28.33 15.13
C ASP A 571 6.39 27.82 14.74
N HIS A 572 6.23 26.51 14.47
CA HIS A 572 4.93 25.89 14.20
C HIS A 572 4.13 25.49 15.45
N THR A 573 4.70 25.69 16.65
CA THR A 573 4.04 25.41 17.93
C THR A 573 3.32 26.63 18.51
N ALA A 574 3.48 27.83 17.92
CA ALA A 574 2.95 29.12 18.39
C ALA A 574 1.76 29.65 17.58
N GLY A 575 1.17 28.88 16.67
CA GLY A 575 0.02 29.28 15.85
C GLY A 575 -1.24 28.43 16.10
#